data_fbeec6ad145af36236c35bad660b6a3e
#
_entry.id   fbeec6ad145af36236c35bad660b6a3e
#
_cell.length_a   1.000
_cell.length_b   1.000
_cell.length_c   1.000
_cell.angle_alpha   90.00
_cell.angle_beta   90.00
_cell.angle_gamma   90.00
#
_symmetry.space_group_name_H-M   'P 1'
#
loop_
_entity.id
_entity.type
_entity.pdbx_description
1 polymer ?
#
loop_
_entity_poly.entity_id
_entity_poly.type
_entity_poly.pdbx_seq_one_letter_code
_entity_poly.pdbx_strand_id
1 'polypeptide(L)'
;MTARQRGLTTAVACAQSATSWLQRAERIDNYPGLPQISGKELLSRFRAQAADMGVIIIEQLARQIMPSGDIYMTLVGNDIIESRAIVLAMGAARPKLLPGEEDLLGRGVSWCGTCDGMFYRGKKVAVLSAWTGGIEEAEFLAGLASEVDYYLLAQHAQPENPPYRLCEGKPQSIRHEENQLVLVTDAGEYRYDGIFIFRPAVSPDTLLPGLKTEGAFIPVDRRMATNLPRVYACGDCTGQPLQIAKAVGEGNVAAISASADLSKGARA
;
A
#
# COMPACT_ATOMS: atom_id res chain seq x y z
N MET A 1 15.87 3.50 10.32
CA MET A 1 16.69 4.72 10.60
C MET A 1 16.40 5.28 11.99
N THR A 2 15.24 5.87 12.27
CA THR A 2 14.89 6.50 13.56
C THR A 2 15.09 5.57 14.78
N ALA A 3 14.73 4.30 14.69
CA ALA A 3 14.96 3.32 15.77
C ALA A 3 16.46 3.15 16.07
N ARG A 4 17.32 3.11 15.04
CA ARG A 4 18.78 3.06 15.20
C ARG A 4 19.34 4.31 15.85
N GLN A 5 18.88 5.50 15.46
CA GLN A 5 19.27 6.77 16.09
C GLN A 5 18.91 6.81 17.59
N ARG A 6 17.89 6.03 17.99
CA ARG A 6 17.47 5.88 19.39
C ARG A 6 18.14 4.70 20.11
N GLY A 7 19.19 4.12 19.54
CA GLY A 7 19.99 3.06 20.15
C GLY A 7 19.37 1.66 20.10
N LEU A 8 18.28 1.46 19.33
CA LEU A 8 17.65 0.14 19.19
C LEU A 8 18.36 -0.69 18.12
N THR A 9 18.65 -1.96 18.40
CA THR A 9 18.98 -2.93 17.37
C THR A 9 17.74 -3.13 16.49
N THR A 10 17.91 -2.98 15.19
CA THR A 10 16.79 -2.94 14.25
C THR A 10 17.06 -3.83 13.06
N ALA A 11 16.13 -4.73 12.76
CA ALA A 11 16.11 -5.54 11.54
C ALA A 11 14.89 -5.19 10.70
N VAL A 12 15.02 -5.31 9.38
CA VAL A 12 13.94 -5.16 8.40
C VAL A 12 13.90 -6.42 7.53
N ALA A 13 12.81 -7.17 7.64
CA ALA A 13 12.53 -8.30 6.75
C ALA A 13 11.77 -7.78 5.52
N CYS A 14 12.34 -7.95 4.33
CA CYS A 14 11.72 -7.54 3.06
C CYS A 14 12.18 -8.47 1.93
N ALA A 15 11.24 -9.14 1.26
CA ALA A 15 11.57 -10.01 0.14
C ALA A 15 12.04 -9.19 -1.08
N GLN A 16 13.15 -9.59 -1.71
CA GLN A 16 13.65 -8.97 -2.96
C GLN A 16 12.63 -9.07 -4.11
N SER A 17 11.91 -10.20 -4.19
CA SER A 17 10.88 -10.44 -5.20
C SER A 17 9.59 -9.65 -4.97
N ALA A 18 9.45 -9.03 -3.79
CA ALA A 18 8.30 -8.22 -3.48
C ALA A 18 8.40 -6.86 -4.18
N THR A 19 7.92 -6.76 -5.39
CA THR A 19 7.81 -5.49 -6.11
C THR A 19 6.77 -4.62 -5.43
N SER A 20 7.19 -3.53 -4.78
CA SER A 20 6.27 -2.55 -4.22
C SER A 20 5.71 -1.65 -5.34
N TRP A 21 4.57 -1.00 -5.10
CA TRP A 21 4.03 -0.01 -6.01
C TRP A 21 5.03 1.12 -6.25
N LEU A 22 5.71 1.54 -5.18
CA LEU A 22 6.76 2.54 -5.28
C LEU A 22 7.88 2.13 -6.26
N GLN A 23 8.30 0.86 -6.24
CA GLN A 23 9.38 0.38 -7.12
C GLN A 23 9.03 0.50 -8.62
N ARG A 24 7.73 0.50 -8.96
CA ARG A 24 7.24 0.60 -10.34
C ARG A 24 7.03 2.04 -10.82
N ALA A 25 7.03 3.02 -9.90
CA ALA A 25 6.87 4.41 -10.28
C ALA A 25 8.08 4.87 -11.10
N GLU A 26 7.84 5.20 -12.36
CA GLU A 26 8.90 5.67 -13.27
C GLU A 26 9.37 7.07 -12.87
N ARG A 27 8.46 7.89 -12.34
CA ARG A 27 8.72 9.27 -11.93
C ARG A 27 7.90 9.66 -10.72
N ILE A 28 8.55 10.31 -9.76
CA ILE A 28 7.95 10.84 -8.52
C ILE A 28 8.28 12.33 -8.46
N ASP A 29 7.26 13.17 -8.46
CA ASP A 29 7.40 14.64 -8.43
C ASP A 29 7.02 15.24 -7.07
N ASN A 30 6.28 14.49 -6.24
CA ASN A 30 5.70 14.96 -4.98
C ASN A 30 6.44 14.52 -3.71
N TYR A 31 7.68 14.02 -3.84
CA TYR A 31 8.52 13.73 -2.67
C TYR A 31 9.49 14.89 -2.39
N PRO A 32 9.37 15.60 -1.25
CA PRO A 32 10.15 16.80 -0.98
C PRO A 32 11.65 16.55 -1.04
N GLY A 33 12.38 17.41 -1.75
CA GLY A 33 13.83 17.36 -1.88
C GLY A 33 14.37 16.41 -2.97
N LEU A 34 13.52 15.56 -3.56
CA LEU A 34 13.92 14.60 -4.61
C LEU A 34 12.92 14.63 -5.79
N PRO A 35 12.83 15.74 -6.53
CA PRO A 35 11.92 15.81 -7.68
C PRO A 35 12.43 14.91 -8.83
N GLN A 36 11.48 14.38 -9.59
CA GLN A 36 11.73 13.57 -10.79
C GLN A 36 12.56 12.29 -10.55
N ILE A 37 12.56 11.78 -9.35
CA ILE A 37 13.23 10.52 -9.00
C ILE A 37 12.35 9.33 -9.38
N SER A 38 12.94 8.23 -9.85
CA SER A 38 12.21 6.98 -9.99
C SER A 38 12.00 6.29 -8.64
N GLY A 39 10.92 5.52 -8.52
CA GLY A 39 10.66 4.76 -7.28
C GLY A 39 11.74 3.74 -6.96
N LYS A 40 12.34 3.13 -8.00
CA LYS A 40 13.47 2.21 -7.86
C LYS A 40 14.69 2.89 -7.26
N GLU A 41 15.03 4.08 -7.74
CA GLU A 41 16.15 4.86 -7.22
C GLU A 41 15.89 5.35 -5.80
N LEU A 42 14.67 5.85 -5.52
CA LEU A 42 14.28 6.30 -4.19
C LEU A 42 14.40 5.17 -3.15
N LEU A 43 13.88 3.98 -3.46
CA LEU A 43 14.01 2.80 -2.60
C LEU A 43 15.46 2.38 -2.40
N SER A 44 16.28 2.43 -3.46
CA SER A 44 17.72 2.14 -3.36
C SER A 44 18.42 3.08 -2.40
N ARG A 45 18.13 4.39 -2.47
CA ARG A 45 18.68 5.39 -1.54
C ARG A 45 18.22 5.17 -0.09
N PHE A 46 16.94 4.87 0.11
CA PHE A 46 16.42 4.55 1.46
C PHE A 46 17.10 3.32 2.05
N ARG A 47 17.30 2.28 1.23
CA ARG A 47 17.94 1.04 1.64
C ARG A 47 19.41 1.24 1.99
N ALA A 48 20.15 1.94 1.14
CA ALA A 48 21.56 2.26 1.37
C ALA A 48 21.73 3.05 2.68
N GLN A 49 20.95 4.12 2.86
CA GLN A 49 20.99 4.92 4.07
C GLN A 49 20.63 4.11 5.33
N ALA A 50 19.65 3.22 5.26
CA ALA A 50 19.30 2.36 6.38
C ALA A 50 20.45 1.40 6.74
N ALA A 51 21.10 0.79 5.74
CA ALA A 51 22.25 -0.08 5.93
C ALA A 51 23.45 0.65 6.53
N ASP A 52 23.77 1.86 6.03
CA ASP A 52 24.85 2.71 6.54
C ASP A 52 24.62 3.10 8.02
N MET A 53 23.37 3.20 8.46
CA MET A 53 23.00 3.42 9.85
C MET A 53 23.01 2.14 10.70
N GLY A 54 23.41 1.00 10.14
CA GLY A 54 23.49 -0.28 10.83
C GLY A 54 22.15 -1.00 11.03
N VAL A 55 21.17 -0.75 10.17
CA VAL A 55 19.94 -1.57 10.10
C VAL A 55 20.29 -2.91 9.45
N ILE A 56 19.88 -4.00 10.09
CA ILE A 56 20.03 -5.36 9.55
C ILE A 56 18.93 -5.57 8.49
N ILE A 57 19.31 -5.74 7.23
CA ILE A 57 18.37 -5.98 6.14
C ILE A 57 18.36 -7.48 5.84
N ILE A 58 17.17 -8.10 5.99
CA ILE A 58 16.95 -9.53 5.75
C ILE A 58 16.10 -9.64 4.48
N GLU A 59 16.68 -10.16 3.41
CA GLU A 59 16.05 -10.24 2.09
C GLU A 59 15.12 -11.46 1.97
N GLN A 60 14.28 -11.65 2.98
CA GLN A 60 13.33 -12.75 3.06
C GLN A 60 11.97 -12.24 3.57
N LEU A 61 10.92 -12.98 3.24
CA LEU A 61 9.56 -12.68 3.66
C LEU A 61 9.32 -13.12 5.11
N ALA A 62 8.77 -12.23 5.92
CA ALA A 62 8.17 -12.60 7.20
C ALA A 62 6.84 -13.33 6.92
N ARG A 63 6.72 -14.57 7.41
CA ARG A 63 5.58 -15.46 7.13
C ARG A 63 4.59 -15.53 8.28
N GLN A 64 5.08 -15.40 9.51
CA GLN A 64 4.27 -15.49 10.71
C GLN A 64 4.94 -14.75 11.86
N ILE A 65 4.14 -14.14 12.71
CA ILE A 65 4.58 -13.50 13.94
C ILE A 65 3.76 -14.10 15.08
N MET A 66 4.44 -14.60 16.11
CA MET A 66 3.79 -15.16 17.30
C MET A 66 4.26 -14.45 18.55
N PRO A 67 3.33 -14.03 19.45
CA PRO A 67 3.71 -13.55 20.77
C PRO A 67 4.25 -14.71 21.63
N SER A 68 5.32 -14.46 22.38
CA SER A 68 5.92 -15.40 23.31
C SER A 68 6.39 -14.67 24.56
N GLY A 69 5.52 -14.60 25.57
CA GLY A 69 5.76 -13.78 26.76
C GLY A 69 5.97 -12.30 26.40
N ASP A 70 7.14 -11.76 26.74
CA ASP A 70 7.49 -10.36 26.49
C ASP A 70 8.15 -10.07 25.14
N ILE A 71 8.25 -11.06 24.27
CA ILE A 71 8.84 -10.96 22.94
C ILE A 71 7.89 -11.43 21.86
N TYR A 72 8.25 -11.14 20.63
CA TYR A 72 7.63 -11.66 19.42
C TYR A 72 8.64 -12.54 18.69
N MET A 73 8.20 -13.72 18.27
CA MET A 73 8.94 -14.66 17.42
C MET A 73 8.43 -14.50 15.99
N THR A 74 9.30 -14.07 15.08
CA THR A 74 8.96 -13.86 13.67
C THR A 74 9.66 -14.89 12.81
N LEU A 75 8.88 -15.69 12.07
CA LEU A 75 9.41 -16.59 11.05
C LEU A 75 9.76 -15.81 9.79
N VAL A 76 11.05 -15.69 9.49
CA VAL A 76 11.58 -14.98 8.32
C VAL A 76 12.36 -15.98 7.47
N GLY A 77 11.81 -16.33 6.31
CA GLY A 77 12.33 -17.48 5.56
C GLY A 77 12.20 -18.78 6.35
N ASN A 78 13.33 -19.34 6.77
CA ASN A 78 13.42 -20.55 7.61
C ASN A 78 13.93 -20.25 9.03
N ASP A 79 14.23 -18.99 9.32
CA ASP A 79 14.80 -18.55 10.60
C ASP A 79 13.75 -17.92 11.50
N ILE A 80 13.91 -18.07 12.81
CA ILE A 80 13.10 -17.40 13.81
C ILE A 80 13.88 -16.21 14.36
N ILE A 81 13.29 -15.02 14.26
CA ILE A 81 13.86 -13.79 14.80
C ILE A 81 13.07 -13.35 16.01
N GLU A 82 13.74 -13.20 17.13
CA GLU A 82 13.18 -12.67 18.35
C GLU A 82 13.25 -11.14 18.36
N SER A 83 12.15 -10.51 18.79
CA SER A 83 12.11 -9.06 18.93
C SER A 83 11.20 -8.63 20.08
N ARG A 84 11.47 -7.48 20.70
CA ARG A 84 10.65 -6.92 21.77
C ARG A 84 9.55 -5.98 21.27
N ALA A 85 9.62 -5.58 20.02
CA ALA A 85 8.61 -4.77 19.36
C ALA A 85 8.56 -5.08 17.86
N ILE A 86 7.40 -4.91 17.27
CA ILE A 86 7.13 -5.10 15.84
C ILE A 86 6.64 -3.79 15.23
N VAL A 87 7.12 -3.46 14.04
CA VAL A 87 6.56 -2.41 13.19
C VAL A 87 6.13 -3.04 11.87
N LEU A 88 4.82 -3.09 11.65
CA LEU A 88 4.23 -3.58 10.41
C LEU A 88 4.23 -2.48 9.36
N ALA A 89 5.07 -2.61 8.34
CA ALA A 89 5.19 -1.68 7.21
C ALA A 89 5.01 -2.44 5.89
N MET A 90 3.97 -3.26 5.85
CA MET A 90 3.77 -4.27 4.81
C MET A 90 3.14 -3.70 3.52
N GLY A 91 2.87 -2.41 3.49
CA GLY A 91 2.20 -1.77 2.36
C GLY A 91 0.75 -2.22 2.22
N ALA A 92 0.12 -1.87 1.10
CA ALA A 92 -1.16 -2.44 0.73
C ALA A 92 -0.93 -3.83 0.12
N ALA A 93 -1.80 -4.79 0.42
CA ALA A 93 -1.61 -6.17 -0.04
C ALA A 93 -1.88 -6.33 -1.54
N ARG A 94 -1.43 -7.47 -2.07
CA ARG A 94 -1.52 -7.83 -3.49
C ARG A 94 -2.74 -8.71 -3.74
N PRO A 95 -3.83 -8.19 -4.29
CA PRO A 95 -4.90 -9.00 -4.82
C PRO A 95 -4.46 -9.69 -6.12
N LYS A 96 -5.23 -10.67 -6.56
CA LYS A 96 -5.08 -11.25 -7.90
C LYS A 96 -5.30 -10.16 -8.95
N LEU A 97 -4.26 -9.88 -9.74
CA LEU A 97 -4.30 -8.90 -10.81
C LEU A 97 -5.13 -9.42 -11.99
N LEU A 98 -5.71 -8.49 -12.75
CA LEU A 98 -6.30 -8.82 -14.05
C LEU A 98 -5.18 -9.05 -15.08
N PRO A 99 -5.37 -9.96 -16.03
CA PRO A 99 -4.46 -10.08 -17.18
C PRO A 99 -4.26 -8.73 -17.85
N GLY A 100 -3.00 -8.35 -18.10
CA GLY A 100 -2.59 -7.07 -18.67
C GLY A 100 -2.50 -5.89 -17.70
N GLU A 101 -3.00 -6.02 -16.49
CA GLU A 101 -2.97 -4.95 -15.50
C GLU A 101 -1.54 -4.54 -15.12
N GLU A 102 -0.69 -5.53 -14.85
CA GLU A 102 0.69 -5.30 -14.42
C GLU A 102 1.55 -4.68 -15.52
N ASP A 103 1.39 -5.15 -16.76
CA ASP A 103 2.17 -4.68 -17.91
C ASP A 103 1.81 -3.23 -18.31
N LEU A 104 0.59 -2.80 -17.98
CA LEU A 104 0.07 -1.49 -18.33
C LEU A 104 0.08 -0.49 -17.17
N LEU A 105 0.59 -0.87 -16.02
CA LEU A 105 0.74 0.02 -14.87
C LEU A 105 1.71 1.17 -15.21
N GLY A 106 1.27 2.43 -14.96
CA GLY A 106 1.98 3.64 -15.38
C GLY A 106 1.87 3.95 -16.89
N ARG A 107 1.22 3.06 -17.66
CA ARG A 107 1.00 3.20 -19.11
C ARG A 107 -0.51 3.24 -19.43
N GLY A 108 -1.24 3.93 -18.59
CA GLY A 108 -2.70 4.05 -18.68
C GLY A 108 -3.45 3.37 -17.54
N VAL A 109 -2.90 2.33 -16.92
CA VAL A 109 -3.44 1.73 -15.69
C VAL A 109 -2.79 2.38 -14.47
N SER A 110 -3.60 2.69 -13.44
CA SER A 110 -3.14 3.26 -12.17
C SER A 110 -3.84 2.59 -10.98
N TRP A 111 -3.18 2.60 -9.82
CA TRP A 111 -3.72 2.19 -8.53
C TRP A 111 -3.91 3.36 -7.55
N CYS A 112 -3.73 4.60 -8.02
CA CYS A 112 -3.83 5.80 -7.21
C CYS A 112 -4.54 6.92 -8.00
N GLY A 113 -5.78 7.23 -7.64
CA GLY A 113 -6.54 8.30 -8.30
C GLY A 113 -5.92 9.67 -8.06
N THR A 114 -5.54 9.96 -6.83
CA THR A 114 -4.94 11.26 -6.45
C THR A 114 -3.54 11.48 -7.03
N CYS A 115 -2.76 10.40 -7.30
CA CYS A 115 -1.43 10.51 -7.89
C CYS A 115 -1.49 10.85 -9.37
N ASP A 116 -2.33 10.13 -10.11
CA ASP A 116 -2.33 10.13 -11.57
C ASP A 116 -3.55 10.80 -12.20
N GLY A 117 -4.61 11.07 -11.41
CA GLY A 117 -5.88 11.60 -11.91
C GLY A 117 -5.76 12.88 -12.73
N MET A 118 -4.80 13.75 -12.39
CA MET A 118 -4.58 15.01 -13.12
C MET A 118 -4.18 14.80 -14.59
N PHE A 119 -3.56 13.68 -14.95
CA PHE A 119 -3.20 13.34 -16.33
C PHE A 119 -4.43 12.98 -17.19
N TYR A 120 -5.55 12.72 -16.53
CA TYR A 120 -6.81 12.32 -17.17
C TYR A 120 -7.90 13.40 -17.11
N ARG A 121 -7.51 14.65 -16.86
CA ARG A 121 -8.44 15.79 -16.90
C ARG A 121 -9.11 15.88 -18.27
N GLY A 122 -10.46 15.89 -18.26
CA GLY A 122 -11.28 15.96 -19.48
C GLY A 122 -11.28 14.69 -20.33
N LYS A 123 -10.72 13.58 -19.84
CA LYS A 123 -10.65 12.29 -20.52
C LYS A 123 -11.68 11.30 -19.96
N LYS A 124 -11.92 10.22 -20.68
CA LYS A 124 -12.80 9.13 -20.25
C LYS A 124 -11.99 8.08 -19.50
N VAL A 125 -12.39 7.76 -18.27
CA VAL A 125 -11.69 6.77 -17.45
C VAL A 125 -12.65 5.70 -16.91
N ALA A 126 -12.08 4.52 -16.61
CA ALA A 126 -12.75 3.49 -15.85
C ALA A 126 -12.17 3.39 -14.43
N VAL A 127 -13.04 3.15 -13.46
CA VAL A 127 -12.71 2.78 -12.09
C VAL A 127 -13.13 1.34 -11.87
N LEU A 128 -12.21 0.47 -11.49
CA LEU A 128 -12.48 -0.92 -11.11
C LEU A 128 -12.24 -1.05 -9.62
N SER A 129 -13.29 -1.33 -8.82
CA SER A 129 -13.13 -1.38 -7.37
C SER A 129 -13.65 -2.66 -6.74
N ALA A 130 -12.90 -3.19 -5.78
CA ALA A 130 -13.27 -4.35 -4.98
C ALA A 130 -13.78 -3.97 -3.58
N TRP A 131 -13.93 -2.66 -3.26
CA TRP A 131 -14.33 -2.21 -1.94
C TRP A 131 -14.85 -0.76 -1.92
N THR A 132 -15.47 -0.35 -0.81
CA THR A 132 -16.09 0.98 -0.68
C THR A 132 -15.11 2.16 -0.76
N GLY A 133 -13.84 1.99 -0.40
CA GLY A 133 -12.85 3.08 -0.51
C GLY A 133 -12.53 3.50 -1.94
N GLY A 134 -12.87 2.69 -2.95
CA GLY A 134 -12.81 3.12 -4.35
C GLY A 134 -13.90 4.13 -4.75
N ILE A 135 -14.90 4.35 -3.90
CA ILE A 135 -15.96 5.36 -4.12
C ILE A 135 -15.36 6.76 -4.04
N GLU A 136 -14.64 7.08 -2.97
CA GLU A 136 -13.99 8.39 -2.77
C GLU A 136 -13.00 8.69 -3.90
N GLU A 137 -12.26 7.71 -4.37
CA GLU A 137 -11.34 7.83 -5.50
C GLU A 137 -12.10 8.09 -6.82
N ALA A 138 -13.25 7.42 -7.03
CA ALA A 138 -14.10 7.65 -8.20
C ALA A 138 -14.77 9.05 -8.18
N GLU A 139 -15.20 9.51 -7.02
CA GLU A 139 -15.74 10.87 -6.83
C GLU A 139 -14.67 11.93 -7.13
N PHE A 140 -13.44 11.74 -6.65
CA PHE A 140 -12.31 12.60 -6.98
C PHE A 140 -12.04 12.63 -8.50
N LEU A 141 -12.02 11.47 -9.15
CA LEU A 141 -11.81 11.36 -10.59
C LEU A 141 -12.96 11.98 -11.39
N ALA A 142 -14.21 11.88 -10.92
CA ALA A 142 -15.37 12.51 -11.54
C ALA A 142 -15.29 14.05 -11.52
N GLY A 143 -14.56 14.64 -10.56
CA GLY A 143 -14.24 16.06 -10.55
C GLY A 143 -13.18 16.49 -11.58
N LEU A 144 -12.50 15.55 -12.23
CA LEU A 144 -11.40 15.80 -13.17
C LEU A 144 -11.71 15.31 -14.58
N ALA A 145 -12.14 14.05 -14.71
CA ALA A 145 -12.41 13.39 -15.98
C ALA A 145 -13.70 13.91 -16.62
N SER A 146 -13.85 13.70 -17.92
CA SER A 146 -15.11 14.01 -18.63
C SER A 146 -16.18 12.95 -18.40
N GLU A 147 -15.78 11.70 -18.16
CA GLU A 147 -16.65 10.56 -17.91
C GLU A 147 -15.92 9.55 -17.02
N VAL A 148 -16.60 9.05 -16.00
CA VAL A 148 -16.10 7.98 -15.12
C VAL A 148 -17.08 6.82 -15.14
N ASP A 149 -16.60 5.66 -15.59
CA ASP A 149 -17.32 4.40 -15.58
C ASP A 149 -16.82 3.55 -14.40
N TYR A 150 -17.72 3.13 -13.51
CA TYR A 150 -17.38 2.38 -12.31
C TYR A 150 -17.82 0.92 -12.42
N TYR A 151 -16.86 0.01 -12.25
CA TYR A 151 -17.07 -1.45 -12.30
C TYR A 151 -16.78 -2.09 -10.95
N LEU A 152 -17.61 -3.01 -10.55
CA LEU A 152 -17.44 -3.79 -9.33
C LEU A 152 -16.53 -5.00 -9.58
N LEU A 153 -15.33 -5.00 -9.02
CA LEU A 153 -14.48 -6.20 -8.93
C LEU A 153 -14.97 -7.18 -7.86
N ALA A 154 -15.59 -6.65 -6.79
CA ALA A 154 -16.31 -7.40 -5.77
C ALA A 154 -17.52 -6.58 -5.32
N GLN A 155 -18.56 -7.25 -4.85
CA GLN A 155 -19.79 -6.58 -4.41
C GLN A 155 -19.52 -5.73 -3.16
N HIS A 156 -19.97 -4.48 -3.19
CA HIS A 156 -19.97 -3.54 -2.06
C HIS A 156 -21.04 -2.46 -2.26
N ALA A 157 -21.42 -1.80 -1.18
CA ALA A 157 -22.44 -0.76 -1.21
C ALA A 157 -22.00 0.41 -2.11
N GLN A 158 -22.96 1.00 -2.80
CA GLN A 158 -22.80 2.19 -3.64
C GLN A 158 -23.69 3.31 -3.11
N PRO A 159 -23.32 4.60 -3.28
CA PRO A 159 -24.18 5.72 -2.98
C PRO A 159 -25.40 5.75 -3.91
N GLU A 160 -26.51 6.37 -3.47
CA GLU A 160 -27.74 6.44 -4.27
C GLU A 160 -27.58 7.26 -5.55
N ASN A 161 -26.80 8.36 -5.50
CA ASN A 161 -26.58 9.27 -6.62
C ASN A 161 -25.09 9.55 -6.81
N PRO A 162 -24.30 8.57 -7.32
CA PRO A 162 -22.89 8.78 -7.53
C PRO A 162 -22.62 9.74 -8.70
N PRO A 163 -21.52 10.52 -8.66
CA PRO A 163 -21.13 11.38 -9.77
C PRO A 163 -20.45 10.61 -10.93
N TYR A 164 -20.54 9.32 -10.94
CA TYR A 164 -20.01 8.39 -11.94
C TYR A 164 -21.09 7.41 -12.40
N ARG A 165 -20.89 6.79 -13.55
CA ARG A 165 -21.79 5.76 -14.06
C ARG A 165 -21.42 4.38 -13.52
N LEU A 166 -22.34 3.76 -12.78
CA LEU A 166 -22.17 2.33 -12.39
C LEU A 166 -22.44 1.46 -13.61
N CYS A 167 -21.46 0.65 -13.98
CA CYS A 167 -21.49 -0.20 -15.16
C CYS A 167 -21.70 -1.67 -14.80
N GLU A 168 -22.44 -2.36 -15.65
CA GLU A 168 -22.57 -3.82 -15.60
C GLU A 168 -21.36 -4.49 -16.26
N GLY A 169 -21.18 -5.77 -15.95
CA GLY A 169 -20.11 -6.59 -16.49
C GLY A 169 -18.93 -6.73 -15.53
N LYS A 170 -18.44 -7.95 -15.40
CA LYS A 170 -17.30 -8.27 -14.55
C LYS A 170 -16.00 -8.10 -15.33
N PRO A 171 -15.07 -7.23 -14.89
CA PRO A 171 -13.76 -7.08 -15.50
C PRO A 171 -12.98 -8.40 -15.58
N GLN A 172 -12.44 -8.72 -16.73
CA GLN A 172 -11.71 -9.96 -17.03
C GLN A 172 -10.26 -9.72 -17.41
N SER A 173 -9.97 -8.71 -18.24
CA SER A 173 -8.62 -8.36 -18.67
C SER A 173 -8.54 -6.92 -19.18
N ILE A 174 -7.32 -6.44 -19.31
CA ILE A 174 -7.01 -5.11 -19.87
C ILE A 174 -5.96 -5.30 -20.94
N ARG A 175 -6.12 -4.62 -22.08
CA ARG A 175 -5.12 -4.57 -23.13
C ARG A 175 -4.99 -3.15 -23.70
N HIS A 176 -3.89 -2.88 -24.34
CA HIS A 176 -3.64 -1.61 -25.02
C HIS A 176 -3.88 -1.81 -26.53
N GLU A 177 -4.70 -0.97 -27.11
CA GLU A 177 -4.93 -0.92 -28.56
C GLU A 177 -4.79 0.51 -29.06
N GLU A 178 -3.91 0.70 -30.04
CA GLU A 178 -3.61 2.02 -30.60
C GLU A 178 -3.18 3.00 -29.50
N ASN A 179 -4.06 3.94 -29.13
CA ASN A 179 -3.81 4.96 -28.11
C ASN A 179 -4.75 4.86 -26.89
N GLN A 180 -5.50 3.77 -26.76
CA GLN A 180 -6.47 3.59 -25.69
C GLN A 180 -6.32 2.23 -24.99
N LEU A 181 -6.82 2.16 -23.76
CA LEU A 181 -6.97 0.93 -23.04
C LEU A 181 -8.33 0.30 -23.38
N VAL A 182 -8.33 -0.98 -23.60
CA VAL A 182 -9.54 -1.78 -23.76
C VAL A 182 -9.76 -2.61 -22.52
N LEU A 183 -10.84 -2.32 -21.81
CA LEU A 183 -11.33 -3.16 -20.72
C LEU A 183 -12.23 -4.25 -21.31
N VAL A 184 -11.86 -5.50 -21.11
CA VAL A 184 -12.68 -6.65 -21.45
C VAL A 184 -13.48 -7.08 -20.24
N THR A 185 -14.79 -7.20 -20.39
CA THR A 185 -15.72 -7.70 -19.37
C THR A 185 -16.50 -8.88 -19.92
N ASP A 186 -17.26 -9.57 -19.09
CA ASP A 186 -18.21 -10.59 -19.54
C ASP A 186 -19.43 -10.02 -20.30
N ALA A 187 -19.63 -8.69 -20.24
CA ALA A 187 -20.69 -7.98 -20.97
C ALA A 187 -20.22 -7.33 -22.29
N GLY A 188 -18.90 -7.28 -22.56
CA GLY A 188 -18.33 -6.68 -23.76
C GLY A 188 -16.99 -6.00 -23.55
N GLU A 189 -16.57 -5.22 -24.55
CA GLU A 189 -15.30 -4.50 -24.58
C GLU A 189 -15.54 -2.99 -24.59
N TYR A 190 -14.82 -2.27 -23.76
CA TYR A 190 -14.98 -0.84 -23.56
C TYR A 190 -13.63 -0.12 -23.63
N ARG A 191 -13.61 1.06 -24.26
CA ARG A 191 -12.39 1.85 -24.48
C ARG A 191 -12.29 3.02 -23.51
N TYR A 192 -11.10 3.23 -22.96
CA TYR A 192 -10.79 4.27 -21.98
C TYR A 192 -9.41 4.88 -22.23
N ASP A 193 -9.26 6.14 -21.84
CA ASP A 193 -7.96 6.82 -21.82
C ASP A 193 -7.12 6.39 -20.61
N GLY A 194 -7.80 5.99 -19.52
CA GLY A 194 -7.16 5.47 -18.31
C GLY A 194 -8.06 4.51 -17.54
N ILE A 195 -7.44 3.59 -16.81
CA ILE A 195 -8.14 2.62 -15.96
C ILE A 195 -7.52 2.67 -14.56
N PHE A 196 -8.34 3.02 -13.56
CA PHE A 196 -7.96 3.09 -12.16
C PHE A 196 -8.49 1.87 -11.41
N ILE A 197 -7.63 1.18 -10.65
CA ILE A 197 -8.00 -0.09 -10.03
C ILE A 197 -7.76 -0.03 -8.53
N PHE A 198 -8.83 -0.18 -7.74
CA PHE A 198 -8.81 -0.07 -6.29
C PHE A 198 -9.19 -1.39 -5.63
N ARG A 199 -8.30 -1.94 -4.83
CA ARG A 199 -8.49 -3.20 -4.13
C ARG A 199 -8.06 -3.11 -2.67
N PRO A 200 -8.75 -3.83 -1.77
CA PRO A 200 -8.31 -3.93 -0.39
C PRO A 200 -7.01 -4.74 -0.28
N ALA A 201 -6.25 -4.48 0.78
CA ALA A 201 -5.10 -5.29 1.16
C ALA A 201 -5.51 -6.71 1.61
N VAL A 202 -4.60 -7.72 1.55
CA VAL A 202 -4.80 -9.03 2.21
C VAL A 202 -4.78 -8.81 3.72
N SER A 203 -5.67 -9.46 4.44
CA SER A 203 -5.85 -9.21 5.88
C SER A 203 -4.56 -9.47 6.69
N PRO A 204 -4.05 -8.48 7.44
CA PRO A 204 -2.82 -8.60 8.20
C PRO A 204 -2.91 -9.54 9.42
N ASP A 205 -4.11 -9.94 9.83
CA ASP A 205 -4.36 -10.86 10.96
C ASP A 205 -3.85 -12.29 10.68
N THR A 206 -3.70 -12.66 9.40
CA THR A 206 -3.04 -13.93 9.03
C THR A 206 -1.55 -13.94 9.38
N LEU A 207 -0.89 -12.78 9.35
CA LEU A 207 0.53 -12.65 9.71
C LEU A 207 0.73 -12.65 11.24
N LEU A 208 -0.16 -11.98 11.97
CA LEU A 208 -0.09 -11.83 13.43
C LEU A 208 -1.47 -12.09 14.04
N PRO A 209 -1.71 -13.28 14.60
CA PRO A 209 -2.98 -13.64 15.24
C PRO A 209 -3.38 -12.64 16.34
N GLY A 210 -4.65 -12.25 16.32
CA GLY A 210 -5.21 -11.28 17.27
C GLY A 210 -5.01 -9.82 16.91
N LEU A 211 -4.32 -9.52 15.80
CA LEU A 211 -4.25 -8.17 15.26
C LEU A 211 -5.63 -7.77 14.73
N LYS A 212 -6.16 -6.64 15.17
CA LYS A 212 -7.42 -6.10 14.64
C LYS A 212 -7.20 -5.45 13.29
N THR A 213 -8.18 -5.63 12.41
CA THR A 213 -8.24 -4.97 11.11
C THR A 213 -9.60 -4.29 10.92
N GLU A 214 -9.62 -3.20 10.19
CA GLU A 214 -10.82 -2.54 9.69
C GLU A 214 -10.79 -2.60 8.16
N GLY A 215 -11.56 -3.54 7.61
CA GLY A 215 -11.43 -3.91 6.20
C GLY A 215 -10.04 -4.45 5.90
N ALA A 216 -9.33 -3.75 5.03
CA ALA A 216 -7.98 -4.12 4.59
C ALA A 216 -6.86 -3.46 5.39
N PHE A 217 -7.18 -2.59 6.34
CA PHE A 217 -6.21 -1.75 7.02
C PHE A 217 -6.07 -2.14 8.50
N ILE A 218 -4.92 -1.80 9.06
CA ILE A 218 -4.61 -1.96 10.47
C ILE A 218 -4.94 -0.64 11.17
N PRO A 219 -5.99 -0.58 12.02
CA PRO A 219 -6.29 0.63 12.79
C PRO A 219 -5.17 0.91 13.78
N VAL A 220 -4.74 2.17 13.83
CA VAL A 220 -3.68 2.65 14.72
C VAL A 220 -4.09 3.94 15.41
N ASP A 221 -3.53 4.18 16.59
CA ASP A 221 -3.66 5.45 17.28
C ASP A 221 -2.68 6.51 16.73
N ARG A 222 -2.66 7.69 17.34
CA ARG A 222 -1.73 8.78 16.95
C ARG A 222 -0.25 8.45 17.17
N ARG A 223 0.04 7.38 17.92
CA ARG A 223 1.38 6.85 18.16
C ARG A 223 1.74 5.73 17.19
N MET A 224 0.88 5.45 16.22
CA MET A 224 0.97 4.29 15.32
C MET A 224 0.90 2.94 16.06
N ALA A 225 0.36 2.91 17.28
CA ALA A 225 0.18 1.69 18.05
C ALA A 225 -1.09 0.97 17.61
N THR A 226 -1.00 -0.35 17.46
CA THR A 226 -2.13 -1.25 17.17
C THR A 226 -2.82 -1.66 18.48
N ASN A 227 -3.79 -2.58 18.39
CA ASN A 227 -4.43 -3.19 19.57
C ASN A 227 -3.51 -4.16 20.34
N LEU A 228 -2.39 -4.56 19.77
CA LEU A 228 -1.45 -5.48 20.41
C LEU A 228 -0.29 -4.72 21.07
N PRO A 229 0.19 -5.16 22.24
CA PRO A 229 1.25 -4.45 22.98
C PRO A 229 2.55 -4.44 22.18
N ARG A 230 3.19 -3.27 22.06
CA ARG A 230 4.48 -3.08 21.34
C ARG A 230 4.44 -3.51 19.86
N VAL A 231 3.25 -3.56 19.28
CA VAL A 231 3.03 -3.73 17.83
C VAL A 231 2.52 -2.42 17.26
N TYR A 232 3.21 -1.92 16.26
CA TYR A 232 2.92 -0.69 15.55
C TYR A 232 2.69 -0.99 14.09
N ALA A 233 1.93 -0.15 13.39
CA ALA A 233 1.80 -0.23 11.95
C ALA A 233 2.02 1.15 11.31
N CYS A 234 2.49 1.19 10.07
CA CYS A 234 2.77 2.44 9.36
C CYS A 234 2.74 2.26 7.84
N GLY A 235 2.49 3.34 7.13
CA GLY A 235 2.43 3.39 5.68
C GLY A 235 1.08 2.90 5.16
N ASP A 236 1.06 2.35 3.95
CA ASP A 236 -0.18 2.05 3.24
C ASP A 236 -1.05 0.98 3.93
N CYS A 237 -0.46 0.15 4.79
CA CYS A 237 -1.24 -0.82 5.57
C CYS A 237 -2.10 -0.19 6.67
N THR A 238 -1.95 1.10 6.97
CA THR A 238 -2.79 1.84 7.95
C THR A 238 -3.93 2.62 7.30
N GLY A 239 -3.99 2.66 5.97
CA GLY A 239 -5.05 3.34 5.23
C GLY A 239 -4.59 4.48 4.34
N GLN A 240 -5.55 5.17 3.77
CA GLN A 240 -5.38 6.34 2.90
C GLN A 240 -4.80 7.56 3.66
N PRO A 241 -4.16 8.51 2.96
CA PRO A 241 -3.77 8.47 1.55
C PRO A 241 -2.53 7.58 1.35
N LEU A 242 -2.46 6.87 0.21
CA LEU A 242 -1.31 6.03 -0.14
C LEU A 242 -0.18 6.91 -0.69
N GLN A 243 0.59 7.52 0.19
CA GLN A 243 1.61 8.51 -0.14
C GLN A 243 2.96 8.17 0.52
N ILE A 244 4.06 8.36 -0.22
CA ILE A 244 5.42 8.10 0.26
C ILE A 244 5.72 8.92 1.52
N ALA A 245 5.38 10.22 1.49
CA ALA A 245 5.64 11.12 2.62
C ALA A 245 4.86 10.71 3.89
N LYS A 246 3.60 10.22 3.73
CA LYS A 246 2.81 9.64 4.82
C LYS A 246 3.52 8.41 5.39
N ALA A 247 3.88 7.45 4.54
CA ALA A 247 4.54 6.21 4.97
C ALA A 247 5.85 6.47 5.73
N VAL A 248 6.66 7.42 5.26
CA VAL A 248 7.89 7.85 5.94
C VAL A 248 7.59 8.53 7.27
N GLY A 249 6.62 9.43 7.31
CA GLY A 249 6.21 10.13 8.54
C GLY A 249 5.68 9.18 9.60
N GLU A 250 4.78 8.28 9.23
CA GLU A 250 4.23 7.27 10.15
C GLU A 250 5.30 6.29 10.64
N GLY A 251 6.22 5.86 9.77
CA GLY A 251 7.36 5.03 10.16
C GLY A 251 8.27 5.70 11.19
N ASN A 252 8.44 7.02 11.09
CA ASN A 252 9.16 7.81 12.10
C ASN A 252 8.41 7.81 13.45
N VAL A 253 7.10 8.06 13.45
CA VAL A 253 6.25 8.05 14.65
C VAL A 253 6.24 6.66 15.31
N ALA A 254 6.06 5.58 14.53
CA ALA A 254 6.08 4.21 15.01
C ALA A 254 7.41 3.87 15.73
N ALA A 255 8.54 4.25 15.12
CA ALA A 255 9.86 4.01 15.71
C ALA A 255 10.10 4.81 17.02
N ILE A 256 9.61 6.04 17.09
CA ILE A 256 9.66 6.86 18.32
C ILE A 256 8.84 6.21 19.43
N SER A 257 7.63 5.76 19.11
CA SER A 257 6.72 5.12 20.04
C SER A 257 7.26 3.80 20.56
N ALA A 258 7.78 2.94 19.66
CA ALA A 258 8.44 1.70 20.05
C ALA A 258 9.62 1.92 20.99
N SER A 259 10.48 2.89 20.69
CA SER A 259 11.63 3.25 21.55
C SER A 259 11.18 3.70 22.94
N ALA A 260 10.14 4.55 23.02
CA ALA A 260 9.62 5.03 24.29
C ALA A 260 9.05 3.91 25.16
N ASP A 261 8.32 2.97 24.57
CA ASP A 261 7.69 1.88 25.30
C ASP A 261 8.71 0.81 25.73
N LEU A 262 9.73 0.53 24.92
CA LEU A 262 10.83 -0.35 25.29
C LEU A 262 11.70 0.21 26.42
N SER A 263 11.84 1.53 26.49
CA SER A 263 12.60 2.18 27.57
C SER A 263 11.87 2.16 28.92
N LYS A 264 10.54 2.16 28.92
CA LYS A 264 9.73 2.04 30.16
C LYS A 264 9.82 0.64 30.74
N GLY A 265 9.75 -0.41 29.90
CA GLY A 265 9.88 -1.80 30.36
C GLY A 265 11.28 -2.21 30.82
N ALA A 266 12.31 -1.41 30.56
CA ALA A 266 13.67 -1.63 31.07
C ALA A 266 13.90 -1.02 32.46
N ARG A 267 12.93 -0.24 32.98
CA ARG A 267 13.01 0.45 34.28
C ARG A 267 12.08 -0.16 35.36
N ALA A 268 11.32 -1.17 34.98
CA ALA A 268 10.48 -1.99 35.88
C ALA A 268 11.15 -3.35 36.11
#